data_74792471b2d8660284ae15c99bcd775a
#
_entry.id   74792471b2d8660284ae15c99bcd775a
#
_cell.length_a   1.000
_cell.length_b   1.000
_cell.length_c   1.000
_cell.angle_alpha   90.00
_cell.angle_beta   90.00
_cell.angle_gamma   90.00
#
_symmetry.space_group_name_H-M   'P 1'
#
loop_
_entity.id
_entity.type
_entity.pdbx_description
1 polymer ?
#
loop_
_entity_poly.entity_id
_entity_poly.type
_entity_poly.pdbx_seq_one_letter_code
_entity_poly.pdbx_strand_id
1 'polypeptide(L)'
;MKNLDVSWDGIHDATGYLFSLAKSLSCTVKNSPWHAYAEDIVATSGFAFRMWVSADLCPSATSIWGFDGQKPWVESGGLSCEYAGRYWGQDHIEKEKRLEAIGNIKRSVDRGVPAISWDIGIPEWGLVTGYDNETETLATLSAAPPFERGTLPYEKLGMRELPLLSVLTITGENGKPQDEIFRDTCKMAVVHLDGGEWCDNAKGLEAYPALIRHFNELYNDEAAWNREYLLGNYGALKYYAWRYFEKNGHANHGNFAKISCGSHLRKRAFVGN
;
A
#
# COMPACT_ATOMS: atom_id res chain seq x y z
N MET A 1 -6.98 1.37 -28.62
CA MET A 1 -6.87 1.68 -27.16
C MET A 1 -7.82 0.79 -26.38
N LYS A 2 -7.36 0.13 -25.32
CA LYS A 2 -8.16 -0.60 -24.33
C LYS A 2 -8.11 0.15 -23.01
N ASN A 3 -9.24 0.40 -22.35
CA ASN A 3 -9.29 1.13 -21.09
C ASN A 3 -10.43 0.59 -20.20
N LEU A 4 -10.14 0.46 -18.90
CA LEU A 4 -11.07 0.04 -17.88
C LEU A 4 -11.74 1.27 -17.26
N ASP A 5 -13.04 1.16 -16.97
CA ASP A 5 -13.76 2.20 -16.23
C ASP A 5 -13.54 1.98 -14.72
N VAL A 6 -12.49 2.62 -14.19
CA VAL A 6 -12.08 2.52 -12.80
C VAL A 6 -12.07 3.90 -12.17
N SER A 7 -12.60 4.01 -10.97
CA SER A 7 -12.55 5.23 -10.15
C SER A 7 -12.15 4.88 -8.71
N TRP A 8 -11.84 5.90 -7.91
CA TRP A 8 -11.56 5.75 -6.49
C TRP A 8 -12.82 5.62 -5.62
N ASP A 9 -14.01 5.64 -6.24
CA ASP A 9 -15.28 5.58 -5.52
C ASP A 9 -15.41 4.31 -4.69
N GLY A 10 -15.88 4.49 -3.45
CA GLY A 10 -16.09 3.40 -2.50
C GLY A 10 -14.81 2.77 -1.94
N ILE A 11 -13.65 3.39 -2.12
CA ILE A 11 -12.45 3.09 -1.33
C ILE A 11 -12.53 3.92 -0.05
N HIS A 12 -12.44 3.25 1.10
CA HIS A 12 -12.53 3.95 2.39
C HIS A 12 -11.26 4.76 2.66
N ASP A 13 -11.42 6.07 2.70
CA ASP A 13 -10.35 7.02 3.00
C ASP A 13 -10.92 8.16 3.86
N ALA A 14 -11.16 7.87 5.15
CA ALA A 14 -11.82 8.81 6.06
C ALA A 14 -10.98 10.06 6.35
N THR A 15 -9.68 10.00 6.16
CA THR A 15 -8.76 11.11 6.45
C THR A 15 -8.43 11.92 5.20
N GLY A 16 -8.69 11.39 4.01
CA GLY A 16 -8.22 11.95 2.74
C GLY A 16 -6.73 11.71 2.44
N TYR A 17 -6.05 10.98 3.32
CA TYR A 17 -4.60 10.72 3.25
C TYR A 17 -4.26 9.23 3.23
N LEU A 18 -5.20 8.35 2.83
CA LEU A 18 -4.89 6.93 2.74
C LEU A 18 -3.68 6.72 1.81
N PHE A 19 -2.66 6.07 2.34
CA PHE A 19 -1.42 5.78 1.63
C PHE A 19 -1.67 5.23 0.21
N SER A 20 -1.02 5.81 -0.77
CA SER A 20 -1.34 5.59 -2.20
C SER A 20 -1.25 4.13 -2.65
N LEU A 21 -0.31 3.34 -2.10
CA LEU A 21 -0.27 1.89 -2.37
C LEU A 21 -1.48 1.18 -1.77
N ALA A 22 -1.84 1.46 -0.53
CA ALA A 22 -3.00 0.83 0.13
C ALA A 22 -4.29 1.15 -0.62
N LYS A 23 -4.45 2.42 -1.05
CA LYS A 23 -5.55 2.88 -1.89
C LYS A 23 -5.58 2.14 -3.23
N SER A 24 -4.43 2.03 -3.89
CA SER A 24 -4.29 1.32 -5.17
C SER A 24 -4.57 -0.19 -5.04
N LEU A 25 -4.09 -0.84 -3.99
CA LEU A 25 -4.37 -2.26 -3.69
C LEU A 25 -5.88 -2.49 -3.52
N SER A 26 -6.52 -1.74 -2.62
CA SER A 26 -7.95 -1.88 -2.37
C SER A 26 -8.76 -1.62 -3.64
N CYS A 27 -8.42 -0.57 -4.41
CA CYS A 27 -9.10 -0.23 -5.65
C CYS A 27 -8.93 -1.29 -6.76
N THR A 28 -7.70 -1.79 -6.94
CA THR A 28 -7.43 -2.86 -7.91
C THR A 28 -8.24 -4.11 -7.59
N VAL A 29 -8.24 -4.55 -6.34
CA VAL A 29 -8.96 -5.75 -5.91
C VAL A 29 -10.47 -5.54 -6.02
N LYS A 30 -10.99 -4.36 -5.64
CA LYS A 30 -12.41 -4.01 -5.78
C LYS A 30 -12.90 -4.07 -7.23
N ASN A 31 -12.07 -3.63 -8.18
CA ASN A 31 -12.35 -3.65 -9.61
C ASN A 31 -11.84 -4.94 -10.29
N SER A 32 -11.91 -6.07 -9.60
CA SER A 32 -11.49 -7.38 -10.07
C SER A 32 -12.54 -8.44 -9.74
N PRO A 33 -12.45 -9.66 -10.30
CA PRO A 33 -13.28 -10.79 -9.88
C PRO A 33 -13.15 -11.13 -8.39
N TRP A 34 -12.09 -10.70 -7.73
CA TRP A 34 -11.76 -10.98 -6.32
C TRP A 34 -12.15 -9.84 -5.38
N HIS A 35 -13.16 -9.07 -5.72
CA HIS A 35 -13.62 -7.88 -4.99
C HIS A 35 -13.94 -8.14 -3.51
N ALA A 36 -14.23 -9.38 -3.13
CA ALA A 36 -14.45 -9.75 -1.73
C ALA A 36 -13.23 -9.51 -0.82
N TYR A 37 -12.02 -9.48 -1.37
CA TYR A 37 -10.78 -9.19 -0.64
C TYR A 37 -10.47 -7.68 -0.52
N ALA A 38 -11.22 -6.80 -1.18
CA ALA A 38 -10.85 -5.39 -1.34
C ALA A 38 -10.73 -4.61 -0.04
N GLU A 39 -11.58 -4.90 0.96
CA GLU A 39 -11.50 -4.27 2.28
C GLU A 39 -10.38 -4.88 3.13
N ASP A 40 -10.14 -6.18 2.99
CA ASP A 40 -9.22 -6.92 3.83
C ASP A 40 -7.75 -6.84 3.34
N ILE A 41 -7.53 -6.60 2.03
CA ILE A 41 -6.18 -6.71 1.43
C ILE A 41 -5.16 -5.75 2.04
N VAL A 42 -5.58 -4.57 2.51
CA VAL A 42 -4.68 -3.60 3.16
C VAL A 42 -4.13 -4.16 4.48
N ALA A 43 -4.95 -4.90 5.22
CA ALA A 43 -4.53 -5.56 6.45
C ALA A 43 -3.79 -6.88 6.17
N THR A 44 -4.33 -7.72 5.28
CA THR A 44 -3.76 -9.05 5.02
C THR A 44 -2.43 -9.01 4.27
N SER A 45 -2.13 -7.91 3.57
CA SER A 45 -0.80 -7.62 3.04
C SER A 45 0.18 -7.07 4.09
N GLY A 46 -0.24 -6.93 5.34
CA GLY A 46 0.57 -6.34 6.41
C GLY A 46 0.65 -4.81 6.36
N PHE A 47 0.23 -4.18 5.27
CA PHE A 47 0.44 -2.76 5.04
C PHE A 47 -0.23 -1.87 6.09
N ALA A 48 -1.40 -2.28 6.60
CA ALA A 48 -2.13 -1.56 7.65
C ALA A 48 -1.38 -1.47 8.99
N PHE A 49 -0.39 -2.33 9.21
CA PHE A 49 0.38 -2.38 10.47
C PHE A 49 1.69 -1.62 10.39
N ARG A 50 2.14 -1.29 9.17
CA ARG A 50 3.39 -0.56 8.96
C ARG A 50 3.33 0.83 9.58
N MET A 51 4.40 1.23 10.22
CA MET A 51 4.57 2.57 10.77
C MET A 51 6.06 2.87 10.94
N TRP A 52 6.52 3.97 10.35
CA TRP A 52 7.81 4.56 10.64
C TRP A 52 7.76 6.07 10.49
N VAL A 53 8.60 6.76 11.23
CA VAL A 53 8.61 8.21 11.33
C VAL A 53 10.05 8.70 11.27
N SER A 54 10.37 9.52 10.27
CA SER A 54 11.65 10.24 10.24
C SER A 54 11.68 11.38 11.26
N ALA A 55 12.86 11.77 11.67
CA ALA A 55 13.02 12.82 12.68
C ALA A 55 12.44 14.18 12.25
N ASP A 56 12.45 14.46 10.94
CA ASP A 56 11.94 15.68 10.32
C ASP A 56 10.49 15.54 9.82
N LEU A 57 9.84 14.41 10.07
CA LEU A 57 8.52 14.04 9.54
C LEU A 57 8.43 14.11 8.01
N CYS A 58 9.51 13.79 7.30
CA CYS A 58 9.48 13.76 5.85
C CYS A 58 8.40 12.80 5.32
N PRO A 59 7.46 13.25 4.50
CA PRO A 59 6.40 12.40 3.94
C PRO A 59 6.95 11.24 3.12
N SER A 60 8.09 11.42 2.46
CA SER A 60 8.76 10.37 1.68
C SER A 60 9.15 9.15 2.53
N ALA A 61 9.28 9.31 3.84
CA ALA A 61 9.55 8.19 4.74
C ALA A 61 8.45 7.12 4.69
N THR A 62 7.23 7.46 4.28
CA THR A 62 6.14 6.50 4.11
C THR A 62 6.14 5.80 2.75
N SER A 63 6.86 6.33 1.78
CA SER A 63 6.83 5.87 0.38
C SER A 63 7.99 4.96 0.02
N ILE A 64 9.13 5.05 0.72
CA ILE A 64 10.37 4.34 0.37
C ILE A 64 10.52 3.10 1.24
N TRP A 65 10.53 1.93 0.62
CA TRP A 65 10.79 0.62 1.25
C TRP A 65 11.29 -0.39 0.21
N GLY A 66 11.56 -1.63 0.64
CA GLY A 66 11.87 -2.73 -0.28
C GLY A 66 10.63 -3.13 -1.09
N PHE A 67 10.50 -2.62 -2.30
CA PHE A 67 9.31 -2.81 -3.15
C PHE A 67 9.10 -4.25 -3.61
N ASP A 68 10.15 -5.04 -3.69
CA ASP A 68 10.11 -6.48 -3.97
C ASP A 68 9.35 -7.29 -2.90
N GLY A 69 9.21 -6.75 -1.70
CA GLY A 69 8.37 -7.31 -0.64
C GLY A 69 6.86 -7.32 -0.96
N GLN A 70 6.39 -6.51 -1.92
CA GLN A 70 4.95 -6.38 -2.21
C GLN A 70 4.32 -7.70 -2.66
N LYS A 71 4.99 -8.46 -3.52
CA LYS A 71 4.47 -9.73 -4.03
C LYS A 71 4.20 -10.72 -2.88
N PRO A 72 5.17 -11.12 -2.04
CA PRO A 72 4.90 -12.03 -0.93
C PRO A 72 3.88 -11.48 0.08
N TRP A 73 3.81 -10.15 0.27
CA TRP A 73 2.80 -9.57 1.15
C TRP A 73 1.37 -9.74 0.62
N VAL A 74 1.15 -9.47 -0.67
CA VAL A 74 -0.16 -9.67 -1.31
C VAL A 74 -0.53 -11.14 -1.32
N GLU A 75 0.43 -12.02 -1.63
CA GLU A 75 0.22 -13.47 -1.65
C GLU A 75 -0.09 -14.03 -0.25
N SER A 76 0.43 -13.42 0.79
CA SER A 76 0.05 -13.73 2.17
C SER A 76 -1.43 -13.50 2.44
N GLY A 77 -2.03 -12.52 1.77
CA GLY A 77 -3.45 -12.17 1.85
C GLY A 77 -4.40 -13.03 1.02
N GLY A 78 -3.94 -14.12 0.43
CA GLY A 78 -4.79 -15.06 -0.30
C GLY A 78 -4.92 -14.79 -1.81
N LEU A 79 -4.20 -13.80 -2.33
CA LEU A 79 -4.19 -13.45 -3.76
C LEU A 79 -2.87 -13.86 -4.41
N SER A 80 -2.93 -14.26 -5.67
CA SER A 80 -1.76 -14.44 -6.55
C SER A 80 -1.47 -13.15 -7.29
N CYS A 81 -0.19 -12.86 -7.52
CA CYS A 81 0.21 -11.67 -8.28
C CYS A 81 1.52 -11.86 -9.05
N GLU A 82 1.69 -11.06 -10.09
CA GLU A 82 2.96 -10.88 -10.79
C GLU A 82 3.56 -9.53 -10.37
N TYR A 83 4.89 -9.49 -10.26
CA TYR A 83 5.64 -8.29 -9.91
C TYR A 83 6.81 -8.09 -10.86
N ALA A 84 6.94 -6.89 -11.39
CA ALA A 84 8.10 -6.46 -12.15
C ALA A 84 8.68 -5.20 -11.52
N GLY A 85 9.94 -5.25 -11.13
CA GLY A 85 10.61 -4.15 -10.44
C GLY A 85 12.07 -3.99 -10.83
N ARG A 86 12.57 -2.77 -10.62
CA ARG A 86 13.96 -2.38 -10.77
C ARG A 86 14.26 -1.20 -9.87
N TYR A 87 15.35 -1.25 -9.16
CA TYR A 87 15.85 -0.13 -8.36
C TYR A 87 16.75 0.79 -9.21
N TRP A 88 16.99 2.00 -8.72
CA TRP A 88 17.98 2.88 -9.30
C TRP A 88 19.38 2.25 -9.22
N GLY A 89 20.22 2.57 -10.20
CA GLY A 89 21.53 1.91 -10.35
C GLY A 89 21.51 0.55 -11.06
N GLN A 90 20.33 0.04 -11.44
CA GLN A 90 20.16 -1.20 -12.21
C GLN A 90 19.84 -0.93 -13.68
N ASP A 91 20.56 0.01 -14.31
CA ASP A 91 20.26 0.47 -15.67
C ASP A 91 20.47 -0.63 -16.73
N HIS A 92 21.35 -1.59 -16.44
CA HIS A 92 21.63 -2.71 -17.33
C HIS A 92 20.45 -3.66 -17.56
N ILE A 93 19.44 -3.68 -16.68
CA ILE A 93 18.20 -4.46 -16.83
C ILE A 93 16.97 -3.59 -17.11
N GLU A 94 17.15 -2.29 -17.32
CA GLU A 94 16.05 -1.33 -17.47
C GLU A 94 15.06 -1.76 -18.54
N LYS A 95 15.55 -1.94 -19.77
CA LYS A 95 14.71 -2.28 -20.92
C LYS A 95 13.97 -3.60 -20.74
N GLU A 96 14.65 -4.61 -20.21
CA GLU A 96 14.07 -5.93 -19.95
C GLU A 96 12.92 -5.82 -18.93
N LYS A 97 13.18 -5.19 -17.80
CA LYS A 97 12.18 -5.05 -16.72
C LYS A 97 11.01 -4.16 -17.13
N ARG A 98 11.23 -3.12 -17.90
CA ARG A 98 10.16 -2.29 -18.44
C ARG A 98 9.27 -3.06 -19.41
N LEU A 99 9.83 -3.85 -20.30
CA LEU A 99 9.06 -4.68 -21.23
C LEU A 99 8.28 -5.79 -20.49
N GLU A 100 8.88 -6.40 -19.47
CA GLU A 100 8.20 -7.34 -18.57
C GLU A 100 6.98 -6.66 -17.89
N ALA A 101 7.19 -5.48 -17.32
CA ALA A 101 6.13 -4.71 -16.65
C ALA A 101 4.99 -4.34 -17.60
N ILE A 102 5.31 -3.86 -18.81
CA ILE A 102 4.31 -3.56 -19.85
C ILE A 102 3.52 -4.83 -20.22
N GLY A 103 4.20 -5.96 -20.36
CA GLY A 103 3.55 -7.25 -20.62
C GLY A 103 2.58 -7.64 -19.49
N ASN A 104 3.00 -7.50 -18.23
CA ASN A 104 2.15 -7.77 -17.05
C ASN A 104 0.93 -6.84 -17.03
N ILE A 105 1.13 -5.54 -17.27
CA ILE A 105 0.06 -4.55 -17.36
C ILE A 105 -0.98 -4.93 -18.40
N LYS A 106 -0.54 -5.23 -19.63
CA LYS A 106 -1.43 -5.60 -20.73
C LYS A 106 -2.25 -6.84 -20.39
N ARG A 107 -1.61 -7.90 -19.87
CA ARG A 107 -2.32 -9.10 -19.42
C ARG A 107 -3.34 -8.80 -18.30
N SER A 108 -3.00 -7.90 -17.38
CA SER A 108 -3.90 -7.49 -16.30
C SER A 108 -5.12 -6.75 -16.83
N VAL A 109 -4.91 -5.74 -17.67
CA VAL A 109 -5.98 -4.98 -18.33
C VAL A 109 -6.84 -5.89 -19.22
N ASP A 110 -6.24 -6.87 -19.88
CA ASP A 110 -6.95 -7.86 -20.71
C ASP A 110 -7.89 -8.74 -19.86
N ARG A 111 -7.53 -9.02 -18.62
CA ARG A 111 -8.39 -9.71 -17.64
C ARG A 111 -9.44 -8.79 -17.00
N GLY A 112 -9.45 -7.49 -17.31
CA GLY A 112 -10.35 -6.51 -16.70
C GLY A 112 -9.87 -6.01 -15.33
N VAL A 113 -8.60 -6.18 -14.98
CA VAL A 113 -8.03 -5.80 -13.70
C VAL A 113 -7.00 -4.68 -13.87
N PRO A 114 -7.12 -3.52 -13.22
CA PRO A 114 -6.11 -2.47 -13.30
C PRO A 114 -4.80 -2.92 -12.66
N ALA A 115 -3.67 -2.46 -13.20
CA ALA A 115 -2.36 -2.71 -12.63
C ALA A 115 -1.98 -1.58 -11.66
N ILE A 116 -1.20 -1.91 -10.62
CA ILE A 116 -0.64 -0.94 -9.68
C ILE A 116 0.77 -0.59 -10.13
N SER A 117 1.09 0.70 -10.23
CA SER A 117 2.41 1.16 -10.61
C SER A 117 2.88 2.32 -9.75
N TRP A 118 4.19 2.35 -9.50
CA TRP A 118 4.87 3.51 -8.92
C TRP A 118 4.98 4.65 -9.94
N ASP A 119 5.04 5.89 -9.43
CA ASP A 119 5.27 7.13 -10.16
C ASP A 119 4.19 7.44 -11.21
N ILE A 120 2.93 7.36 -10.78
CA ILE A 120 1.76 7.69 -11.60
C ILE A 120 1.25 9.09 -11.23
N GLY A 121 1.39 10.01 -12.17
CA GLY A 121 1.06 11.43 -11.97
C GLY A 121 2.19 12.19 -11.26
N ILE A 122 2.39 11.93 -10.00
CA ILE A 122 3.51 12.38 -9.16
C ILE A 122 4.26 11.15 -8.64
N PRO A 123 5.41 11.28 -7.94
CA PRO A 123 6.14 10.16 -7.34
C PRO A 123 5.34 9.48 -6.20
N GLU A 124 4.22 8.89 -6.57
CA GLU A 124 3.27 8.16 -5.73
C GLU A 124 2.73 6.95 -6.49
N TRP A 125 2.12 6.02 -5.77
CA TRP A 125 1.44 4.88 -6.37
C TRP A 125 0.16 5.32 -7.06
N GLY A 126 -0.19 4.62 -8.13
CA GLY A 126 -1.43 4.82 -8.85
C GLY A 126 -1.79 3.60 -9.67
N LEU A 127 -2.78 3.75 -10.53
CA LEU A 127 -3.29 2.67 -11.35
C LEU A 127 -2.96 2.91 -12.82
N VAL A 128 -2.65 1.80 -13.50
CA VAL A 128 -2.70 1.72 -14.95
C VAL A 128 -4.00 1.01 -15.33
N THR A 129 -4.88 1.75 -15.98
CA THR A 129 -6.25 1.31 -16.30
C THR A 129 -6.40 0.87 -17.74
N GLY A 130 -5.40 1.10 -18.59
CA GLY A 130 -5.50 0.77 -20.01
C GLY A 130 -4.18 0.88 -20.75
N TYR A 131 -4.24 0.52 -22.03
CA TYR A 131 -3.08 0.66 -22.93
C TYR A 131 -3.53 0.89 -24.37
N ASP A 132 -2.62 1.45 -25.16
CA ASP A 132 -2.75 1.62 -26.59
C ASP A 132 -1.43 1.18 -27.27
N ASN A 133 -1.53 0.18 -28.14
CA ASN A 133 -0.35 -0.34 -28.86
C ASN A 133 0.05 0.51 -30.07
N GLU A 134 -0.87 1.31 -30.62
CA GLU A 134 -0.59 2.15 -31.79
C GLU A 134 0.21 3.38 -31.36
N THR A 135 -0.14 3.96 -30.23
CA THR A 135 0.53 5.14 -29.65
C THR A 135 1.61 4.78 -28.63
N GLU A 136 1.76 3.50 -28.28
CA GLU A 136 2.65 3.00 -27.22
C GLU A 136 2.47 3.73 -25.89
N THR A 137 1.23 3.86 -25.45
CA THR A 137 0.87 4.57 -24.20
C THR A 137 0.05 3.72 -23.25
N LEU A 138 0.18 4.02 -21.96
CA LEU A 138 -0.63 3.51 -20.86
C LEU A 138 -1.64 4.58 -20.44
N ALA A 139 -2.89 4.19 -20.23
CA ALA A 139 -3.87 5.04 -19.53
C ALA A 139 -3.67 4.90 -18.02
N THR A 140 -3.61 6.02 -17.31
CA THR A 140 -3.26 6.06 -15.88
C THR A 140 -4.32 6.80 -15.06
N LEU A 141 -4.37 6.47 -13.75
CA LEU A 141 -5.18 7.15 -12.76
C LEU A 141 -4.34 7.40 -11.50
N SER A 142 -4.06 8.69 -11.21
CA SER A 142 -3.29 9.11 -10.04
C SER A 142 -4.07 8.86 -8.74
N ALA A 143 -3.39 8.36 -7.71
CA ALA A 143 -3.95 8.26 -6.37
C ALA A 143 -3.77 9.54 -5.53
N ALA A 144 -2.97 10.48 -6.01
CA ALA A 144 -2.80 11.79 -5.39
C ALA A 144 -3.83 12.80 -5.92
N PRO A 145 -4.33 13.72 -5.08
CA PRO A 145 -5.20 14.79 -5.54
C PRO A 145 -4.53 15.62 -6.66
N PRO A 146 -5.27 16.06 -7.66
CA PRO A 146 -6.73 15.97 -7.84
C PRO A 146 -7.22 14.66 -8.49
N PHE A 147 -6.50 13.54 -8.36
CA PHE A 147 -6.88 12.19 -8.84
C PHE A 147 -7.05 12.12 -10.36
N GLU A 148 -6.18 12.76 -11.09
CA GLU A 148 -6.28 12.93 -12.53
C GLU A 148 -6.06 11.62 -13.29
N ARG A 149 -6.83 11.49 -14.38
CA ARG A 149 -6.53 10.54 -15.43
C ARG A 149 -5.45 11.13 -16.35
N GLY A 150 -4.55 10.27 -16.80
CA GLY A 150 -3.45 10.69 -17.66
C GLY A 150 -3.04 9.60 -18.62
N THR A 151 -1.97 9.90 -19.35
CA THR A 151 -1.29 8.93 -20.22
C THR A 151 0.20 8.91 -19.91
N LEU A 152 0.80 7.74 -19.99
CA LEU A 152 2.22 7.52 -19.78
C LEU A 152 2.80 6.75 -20.98
N PRO A 153 3.74 7.30 -21.75
CA PRO A 153 4.43 6.55 -22.79
C PRO A 153 5.12 5.32 -22.23
N TYR A 154 5.12 4.21 -22.97
CA TYR A 154 5.78 2.96 -22.56
C TYR A 154 7.24 3.17 -22.17
N GLU A 155 7.95 4.00 -22.95
CA GLU A 155 9.35 4.33 -22.70
C GLU A 155 9.62 5.09 -21.41
N LYS A 156 8.59 5.74 -20.84
CA LYS A 156 8.67 6.52 -19.59
C LYS A 156 8.33 5.71 -18.34
N LEU A 157 7.83 4.48 -18.50
CA LEU A 157 7.50 3.63 -17.35
C LEU A 157 8.76 3.27 -16.56
N GLY A 158 8.86 3.73 -15.31
CA GLY A 158 10.04 3.57 -14.45
C GLY A 158 11.24 4.43 -14.84
N MET A 159 11.05 5.44 -15.71
CA MET A 159 12.11 6.31 -16.24
C MET A 159 11.77 7.79 -16.10
N ARG A 160 10.94 8.17 -15.11
CA ARG A 160 10.61 9.56 -14.81
C ARG A 160 11.66 10.16 -13.86
N GLU A 161 11.26 11.07 -12.98
CA GLU A 161 12.17 11.76 -12.05
C GLU A 161 12.97 10.80 -11.16
N LEU A 162 12.30 9.77 -10.67
CA LEU A 162 12.94 8.69 -9.92
C LEU A 162 13.03 7.46 -10.84
N PRO A 163 14.22 7.08 -11.32
CA PRO A 163 14.39 5.95 -12.24
C PRO A 163 14.24 4.61 -11.50
N LEU A 164 13.02 4.36 -11.03
CA LEU A 164 12.62 3.20 -10.26
C LEU A 164 11.35 2.61 -10.86
N LEU A 165 11.37 1.32 -11.14
CA LEU A 165 10.23 0.58 -11.65
C LEU A 165 9.64 -0.28 -10.53
N SER A 166 8.33 -0.21 -10.37
CA SER A 166 7.56 -1.14 -9.54
C SER A 166 6.15 -1.27 -10.09
N VAL A 167 5.83 -2.45 -10.60
CA VAL A 167 4.52 -2.79 -11.15
C VAL A 167 4.04 -4.09 -10.52
N LEU A 168 2.86 -4.05 -9.94
CA LEU A 168 2.17 -5.19 -9.33
C LEU A 168 0.85 -5.43 -10.05
N THR A 169 0.55 -6.67 -10.42
CA THR A 169 -0.71 -7.07 -11.04
C THR A 169 -1.30 -8.28 -10.33
N ILE A 170 -2.57 -8.20 -9.94
CA ILE A 170 -3.29 -9.32 -9.33
C ILE A 170 -3.71 -10.28 -10.41
N THR A 171 -3.45 -11.59 -10.20
CA THR A 171 -3.68 -12.62 -11.21
C THR A 171 -4.73 -13.66 -10.84
N GLY A 172 -5.04 -13.80 -9.55
CA GLY A 172 -5.98 -14.82 -9.09
C GLY A 172 -6.05 -14.92 -7.58
N GLU A 173 -6.80 -15.88 -7.12
CA GLU A 173 -6.72 -16.40 -5.75
C GLU A 173 -5.64 -17.48 -5.71
N ASN A 174 -4.94 -17.60 -4.57
CA ASN A 174 -3.92 -18.63 -4.40
C ASN A 174 -4.41 -19.86 -3.62
N GLY A 175 -5.70 -19.88 -3.25
CA GLY A 175 -6.33 -20.98 -2.55
C GLY A 175 -5.95 -21.11 -1.07
N LYS A 176 -5.31 -20.10 -0.49
CA LYS A 176 -4.92 -20.10 0.91
C LYS A 176 -6.15 -20.08 1.83
N PRO A 177 -6.25 -20.98 2.83
CA PRO A 177 -7.36 -21.00 3.77
C PRO A 177 -7.48 -19.72 4.60
N GLN A 178 -8.69 -19.29 4.93
CA GLN A 178 -8.94 -18.05 5.67
C GLN A 178 -8.30 -18.04 7.07
N ASP A 179 -8.25 -19.16 7.76
CA ASP A 179 -7.58 -19.28 9.07
C ASP A 179 -6.05 -19.15 8.95
N GLU A 180 -5.48 -19.56 7.84
CA GLU A 180 -4.06 -19.37 7.54
C GLU A 180 -3.78 -17.91 7.18
N ILE A 181 -4.62 -17.26 6.36
CA ILE A 181 -4.53 -15.83 6.06
C ILE A 181 -4.59 -15.02 7.37
N PHE A 182 -5.55 -15.33 8.26
CA PHE A 182 -5.68 -14.66 9.54
C PHE A 182 -4.42 -14.82 10.41
N ARG A 183 -3.90 -16.05 10.53
CA ARG A 183 -2.69 -16.36 11.30
C ARG A 183 -1.47 -15.60 10.77
N ASP A 184 -1.31 -15.57 9.45
CA ASP A 184 -0.18 -14.88 8.83
C ASP A 184 -0.32 -13.36 8.91
N THR A 185 -1.54 -12.84 8.84
CA THR A 185 -1.82 -11.42 9.12
C THR A 185 -1.43 -11.05 10.55
N CYS A 186 -1.76 -11.89 11.54
CA CYS A 186 -1.33 -11.66 12.93
C CYS A 186 0.20 -11.66 13.06
N LYS A 187 0.90 -12.59 12.42
CA LYS A 187 2.37 -12.63 12.42
C LYS A 187 2.97 -11.37 11.80
N MET A 188 2.45 -10.95 10.65
CA MET A 188 2.88 -9.72 9.99
C MET A 188 2.65 -8.48 10.85
N ALA A 189 1.49 -8.40 11.51
CA ALA A 189 1.20 -7.32 12.45
C ALA A 189 2.24 -7.24 13.57
N VAL A 190 2.62 -8.38 14.15
CA VAL A 190 3.68 -8.43 15.18
C VAL A 190 5.02 -7.97 14.63
N VAL A 191 5.43 -8.48 13.45
CA VAL A 191 6.71 -8.08 12.82
C VAL A 191 6.77 -6.56 12.60
N HIS A 192 5.71 -5.97 12.08
CA HIS A 192 5.69 -4.52 11.85
C HIS A 192 5.65 -3.71 13.16
N LEU A 193 4.87 -4.17 14.17
CA LEU A 193 4.82 -3.50 15.47
C LEU A 193 6.15 -3.59 16.23
N ASP A 194 6.91 -4.67 16.05
CA ASP A 194 8.25 -4.83 16.61
C ASP A 194 9.34 -4.08 15.82
N GLY A 195 8.95 -3.35 14.78
CA GLY A 195 9.86 -2.54 13.98
C GLY A 195 10.59 -3.31 12.89
N GLY A 196 9.99 -4.37 12.33
CA GLY A 196 10.51 -5.14 11.21
C GLY A 196 10.50 -4.38 9.87
N GLU A 197 10.92 -3.11 9.87
CA GLU A 197 11.05 -2.26 8.69
C GLU A 197 12.53 -2.11 8.30
N TRP A 198 12.79 -1.95 7.02
CA TRP A 198 14.16 -1.88 6.51
C TRP A 198 14.89 -0.54 6.74
N CYS A 199 14.16 0.51 7.12
CA CYS A 199 14.72 1.85 7.31
C CYS A 199 15.29 2.06 8.71
N ASP A 200 16.13 3.08 8.88
CA ASP A 200 16.72 3.50 10.16
C ASP A 200 15.82 4.47 10.96
N ASN A 201 14.67 4.83 10.43
CA ASN A 201 13.69 5.69 11.11
C ASN A 201 13.11 5.01 12.36
N ALA A 202 12.51 5.80 13.25
CA ALA A 202 11.70 5.26 14.33
C ALA A 202 10.53 4.46 13.75
N LYS A 203 10.39 3.19 14.12
CA LYS A 203 9.51 2.24 13.44
C LYS A 203 8.74 1.36 14.42
N GLY A 204 7.64 0.80 13.95
CA GLY A 204 6.75 0.00 14.78
C GLY A 204 6.21 0.81 15.96
N LEU A 205 6.21 0.23 17.15
CA LEU A 205 5.75 0.90 18.36
C LEU A 205 6.60 2.11 18.75
N GLU A 206 7.89 2.13 18.40
CA GLU A 206 8.79 3.26 18.68
C GLU A 206 8.49 4.50 17.82
N ALA A 207 7.73 4.37 16.74
CA ALA A 207 7.28 5.50 15.95
C ALA A 207 6.32 6.43 16.72
N TYR A 208 5.54 5.90 17.68
CA TYR A 208 4.62 6.72 18.49
C TYR A 208 5.33 7.70 19.42
N PRO A 209 6.32 7.26 20.25
CA PRO A 209 7.13 8.20 21.03
C PRO A 209 7.85 9.22 20.17
N ALA A 210 8.34 8.84 18.97
CA ALA A 210 9.00 9.75 18.07
C ALA A 210 8.05 10.84 17.55
N LEU A 211 6.82 10.48 17.17
CA LEU A 211 5.77 11.44 16.81
C LEU A 211 5.44 12.38 17.97
N ILE A 212 5.21 11.84 19.17
CA ILE A 212 4.88 12.62 20.36
C ILE A 212 5.99 13.64 20.67
N ARG A 213 7.25 13.21 20.60
CA ARG A 213 8.41 14.08 20.80
C ARG A 213 8.45 15.20 19.76
N HIS A 214 8.21 14.90 18.49
CA HIS A 214 8.15 15.90 17.45
C HIS A 214 7.09 16.98 17.74
N PHE A 215 5.88 16.57 18.16
CA PHE A 215 4.83 17.53 18.53
C PHE A 215 5.21 18.40 19.74
N ASN A 216 5.92 17.87 20.71
CA ASN A 216 6.28 18.58 21.92
C ASN A 216 7.49 19.51 21.77
N GLU A 217 8.48 19.10 20.98
CA GLU A 217 9.80 19.74 20.96
C GLU A 217 10.09 20.49 19.64
N LEU A 218 9.50 20.03 18.53
CA LEU A 218 9.83 20.51 17.19
C LEU A 218 8.64 21.16 16.47
N TYR A 219 7.57 21.50 17.23
CA TYR A 219 6.39 22.08 16.62
C TYR A 219 6.72 23.44 15.97
N ASN A 220 6.43 23.52 14.67
CA ASN A 220 6.41 24.76 13.90
C ASN A 220 5.33 24.67 12.80
N ASP A 221 4.90 25.80 12.28
CA ASP A 221 3.84 25.85 11.28
C ASP A 221 4.31 25.33 9.91
N GLU A 222 5.60 25.41 9.60
CA GLU A 222 6.17 24.94 8.33
C GLU A 222 6.02 23.43 8.15
N ALA A 223 6.07 22.66 9.24
CA ALA A 223 5.87 21.22 9.24
C ALA A 223 4.40 20.79 9.46
N ALA A 224 3.44 21.72 9.47
CA ALA A 224 2.03 21.42 9.74
C ALA A 224 1.46 20.41 8.73
N TRP A 225 1.75 20.59 7.44
CA TRP A 225 1.31 19.69 6.39
C TRP A 225 1.92 18.28 6.55
N ASN A 226 3.19 18.16 6.85
CA ASN A 226 3.84 16.86 7.06
C ASN A 226 3.19 16.08 8.21
N ARG A 227 2.85 16.78 9.29
CA ARG A 227 2.15 16.18 10.45
C ARG A 227 0.76 15.70 10.08
N GLU A 228 -0.02 16.54 9.41
CA GLU A 228 -1.35 16.20 8.94
C GLU A 228 -1.31 14.99 8.02
N TYR A 229 -0.41 15.01 7.03
CA TYR A 229 -0.20 13.91 6.09
C TYR A 229 0.14 12.59 6.81
N LEU A 230 1.12 12.58 7.72
CA LEU A 230 1.53 11.36 8.42
C LEU A 230 0.46 10.84 9.37
N LEU A 231 -0.18 11.72 10.16
CA LEU A 231 -1.28 11.32 11.05
C LEU A 231 -2.47 10.79 10.27
N GLY A 232 -2.82 11.45 9.17
CA GLY A 232 -3.89 11.03 8.27
C GLY A 232 -3.62 9.67 7.66
N ASN A 233 -2.40 9.45 7.13
CA ASN A 233 -1.99 8.17 6.57
C ASN A 233 -2.08 7.04 7.60
N TYR A 234 -1.44 7.22 8.76
CA TYR A 234 -1.44 6.17 9.78
C TYR A 234 -2.82 5.97 10.39
N GLY A 235 -3.62 7.03 10.54
CA GLY A 235 -5.02 6.92 10.97
C GLY A 235 -5.85 6.08 10.01
N ALA A 236 -5.74 6.36 8.70
CA ALA A 236 -6.43 5.60 7.66
C ALA A 236 -5.98 4.13 7.62
N LEU A 237 -4.67 3.86 7.71
CA LEU A 237 -4.13 2.49 7.75
C LEU A 237 -4.63 1.72 8.98
N LYS A 238 -4.65 2.36 10.17
CA LYS A 238 -5.14 1.72 11.40
C LYS A 238 -6.64 1.42 11.36
N TYR A 239 -7.42 2.18 10.59
CA TYR A 239 -8.82 1.83 10.33
C TYR A 239 -8.94 0.45 9.65
N TYR A 240 -8.16 0.18 8.60
CA TYR A 240 -8.16 -1.13 7.94
C TYR A 240 -7.71 -2.27 8.85
N ALA A 241 -6.70 -2.03 9.69
CA ALA A 241 -6.26 -3.00 10.70
C ALA A 241 -7.38 -3.32 11.70
N TRP A 242 -8.06 -2.28 12.21
CA TRP A 242 -9.17 -2.43 13.14
C TRP A 242 -10.33 -3.18 12.51
N ARG A 243 -10.77 -2.80 11.30
CA ARG A 243 -11.88 -3.44 10.60
C ARG A 243 -11.63 -4.92 10.34
N TYR A 244 -10.41 -5.26 9.93
CA TYR A 244 -10.03 -6.64 9.68
C TYR A 244 -10.14 -7.50 10.95
N PHE A 245 -9.61 -7.03 12.08
CA PHE A 245 -9.68 -7.77 13.33
C PHE A 245 -11.07 -7.75 13.96
N GLU A 246 -11.84 -6.70 13.79
CA GLU A 246 -13.25 -6.68 14.22
C GLU A 246 -14.06 -7.77 13.48
N LYS A 247 -13.91 -7.86 12.17
CA LYS A 247 -14.61 -8.82 11.32
C LYS A 247 -14.18 -10.27 11.59
N ASN A 248 -12.87 -10.52 11.73
CA ASN A 248 -12.31 -11.87 11.75
C ASN A 248 -11.95 -12.37 13.15
N GLY A 249 -11.76 -11.46 14.13
CA GLY A 249 -11.40 -11.83 15.50
C GLY A 249 -12.49 -12.60 16.27
N HIS A 250 -13.75 -12.41 15.92
CA HIS A 250 -14.88 -13.13 16.52
C HIS A 250 -15.17 -14.51 15.90
N ALA A 251 -14.74 -14.72 14.65
CA ALA A 251 -14.95 -15.99 13.96
C ALA A 251 -14.04 -17.12 14.47
N ASN A 252 -12.90 -16.75 15.08
CA ASN A 252 -11.90 -17.71 15.59
C ASN A 252 -11.99 -17.85 17.13
N HIS A 253 -13.12 -18.31 17.65
CA HIS A 253 -13.39 -18.48 19.09
C HIS A 253 -12.55 -19.52 19.84
N GLY A 254 -11.45 -19.99 19.28
CA GLY A 254 -10.49 -20.82 20.00
C GLY A 254 -9.25 -20.04 20.41
N ASN A 255 -9.12 -19.63 21.65
CA ASN A 255 -7.92 -19.10 22.33
C ASN A 255 -7.27 -17.77 21.83
N PHE A 256 -7.66 -17.18 20.70
CA PHE A 256 -7.08 -15.93 20.19
C PHE A 256 -7.81 -14.64 20.64
N ALA A 257 -9.00 -14.74 21.21
CA ALA A 257 -9.77 -13.60 21.72
C ALA A 257 -9.05 -12.78 22.82
N LYS A 258 -7.95 -13.30 23.38
CA LYS A 258 -7.12 -12.59 24.38
C LYS A 258 -6.01 -11.72 23.76
N ILE A 259 -5.78 -11.83 22.47
CA ILE A 259 -4.83 -10.98 21.72
C ILE A 259 -5.63 -10.00 20.85
N SER A 260 -6.72 -9.44 21.36
CA SER A 260 -7.32 -8.29 20.71
C SER A 260 -6.43 -7.08 20.99
N CYS A 261 -5.84 -6.53 19.94
CA CYS A 261 -5.06 -5.30 19.97
C CYS A 261 -5.81 -4.15 20.70
N GLY A 262 -7.14 -4.21 20.74
CA GLY A 262 -8.01 -3.26 21.39
C GLY A 262 -7.95 -3.26 22.94
N SER A 263 -7.64 -4.39 23.60
CA SER A 263 -7.64 -4.42 25.08
C SER A 263 -6.31 -3.93 25.66
N HIS A 264 -5.20 -4.10 24.96
CA HIS A 264 -3.89 -3.60 25.41
C HIS A 264 -3.69 -2.11 25.07
N LEU A 265 -4.15 -1.64 23.93
CA LEU A 265 -4.11 -0.22 23.57
C LEU A 265 -5.05 0.62 24.44
N ARG A 266 -6.26 0.13 24.77
CA ARG A 266 -7.16 0.85 25.70
C ARG A 266 -6.61 0.96 27.12
N LYS A 267 -5.86 -0.03 27.60
CA LYS A 267 -5.30 0.02 28.97
C LYS A 267 -4.06 0.90 29.09
N ARG A 268 -3.30 1.11 28.01
CA ARG A 268 -2.13 2.01 28.03
C ARG A 268 -2.44 3.47 27.68
N ALA A 269 -3.51 3.74 26.93
CA ALA A 269 -3.91 5.11 26.59
C ALA A 269 -4.64 5.86 27.71
N PHE A 270 -5.03 5.17 28.80
CA PHE A 270 -5.79 5.77 29.92
C PHE A 270 -5.08 5.74 31.28
N VAL A 271 -3.79 5.47 31.32
CA VAL A 271 -2.98 5.59 32.55
C VAL A 271 -1.83 6.56 32.28
N GLY A 272 -2.16 7.82 32.33
CA GLY A 272 -1.25 8.94 32.32
C GLY A 272 -2.03 10.21 32.64
N ASN A 273 -2.12 10.53 33.90
CA ASN A 273 -2.48 11.86 34.41
C ASN A 273 -1.37 12.85 34.06
#